data_9392feedd13779a00886604c74657b31
#
_entry.id   9392feedd13779a00886604c74657b31
#
_cell.length_a   1.000
_cell.length_b   1.000
_cell.length_c   1.000
_cell.angle_alpha   90.00
_cell.angle_beta   90.00
_cell.angle_gamma   90.00
#
_symmetry.space_group_name_H-M   'P 1'
#
loop_
_entity.id
_entity.type
_entity.pdbx_description
1 polymer ?
#
loop_
_entity_poly.entity_id
_entity_poly.type
_entity_poly.pdbx_seq_one_letter_code
_entity_poly.pdbx_strand_id
1 'polypeptide(L)'
;MNSQSAGYLFLILAASPFIYYLLVLFSTWRFFWRAEERLGANSRFTPPVSNLKPLRGLDPEAYENLASYCRQDYPEYELIFCVGDEGDPSVPVLEKLRRDFPDRQIRILFGSGRNAINDKVAKLVRMVNEARHEVLVINDSDVRVEPNYLRTVVAPLRDPKVRGVTCLYVSTEDKTFTQHLQSIGMICDFFPGIFVARQLDGIKFAFGQTIVTTRSVLKAFGGYEAIENRPADDLLVGRYIAQQGYEVELLPYAVKTVPDYGSFRELFIKRLRWLTVMRHMRPWGHIGLAFTQGLPWSLAVLFFHPSDGVGISYVAMYLLFRLTITWLVGAWGMKQHGLWKKMALIIVWDATAFVIWLLTFGRRRIRWRNVDYRISDGMLVPVTPNPAANPPR
;
A
#
# COMPACT_ATOMS: atom_id res chain seq x y z
N MET A 1 25.41 -13.50 -34.78
CA MET A 1 25.92 -13.30 -33.42
C MET A 1 26.64 -14.59 -33.04
N ASN A 2 27.94 -14.55 -32.71
CA ASN A 2 28.72 -15.72 -32.38
C ASN A 2 28.22 -16.32 -31.03
N SER A 3 28.29 -17.63 -30.81
CA SER A 3 27.83 -18.30 -29.58
C SER A 3 28.42 -17.66 -28.31
N GLN A 4 29.66 -17.26 -28.33
CA GLN A 4 30.31 -16.55 -27.23
C GLN A 4 29.70 -15.17 -26.96
N SER A 5 29.40 -14.40 -28.01
CA SER A 5 28.77 -13.08 -27.87
C SER A 5 27.36 -13.18 -27.26
N ALA A 6 26.63 -14.26 -27.60
CA ALA A 6 25.31 -14.53 -27.03
C ALA A 6 25.41 -14.87 -25.51
N GLY A 7 26.44 -15.66 -25.12
CA GLY A 7 26.72 -15.99 -23.73
C GLY A 7 27.06 -14.76 -22.88
N TYR A 8 27.90 -13.84 -23.36
CA TYR A 8 28.22 -12.61 -22.65
C TYR A 8 27.00 -11.68 -22.53
N LEU A 9 26.19 -11.55 -23.60
CA LEU A 9 24.95 -10.75 -23.54
C LEU A 9 23.98 -11.32 -22.49
N PHE A 10 23.83 -12.66 -22.41
CA PHE A 10 23.01 -13.29 -21.40
C PHE A 10 23.49 -12.97 -19.98
N LEU A 11 24.80 -13.09 -19.69
CA LEU A 11 25.36 -12.75 -18.38
C LEU A 11 25.14 -11.25 -18.05
N ILE A 12 25.34 -10.34 -19.01
CA ILE A 12 25.08 -8.92 -18.80
C ILE A 12 23.60 -8.67 -18.43
N LEU A 13 22.67 -9.29 -19.16
CA LEU A 13 21.24 -9.17 -18.85
C LEU A 13 20.90 -9.77 -17.48
N ALA A 14 21.49 -10.91 -17.14
CA ALA A 14 21.33 -11.56 -15.84
C ALA A 14 21.92 -10.76 -14.67
N ALA A 15 22.83 -9.82 -14.94
CA ALA A 15 23.37 -8.89 -13.94
C ALA A 15 22.45 -7.70 -13.64
N SER A 16 21.43 -7.44 -14.47
CA SER A 16 20.54 -6.28 -14.31
C SER A 16 19.86 -6.18 -12.93
N PRO A 17 19.44 -7.28 -12.25
CA PRO A 17 18.91 -7.19 -10.90
C PRO A 17 19.91 -6.63 -9.88
N PHE A 18 21.20 -6.89 -10.04
CA PHE A 18 22.20 -6.39 -9.11
C PHE A 18 22.36 -4.87 -9.19
N ILE A 19 22.27 -4.30 -10.41
CA ILE A 19 22.24 -2.85 -10.63
C ILE A 19 20.99 -2.25 -9.92
N TYR A 20 19.85 -2.89 -10.09
CA TYR A 20 18.63 -2.49 -9.39
C TYR A 20 18.79 -2.59 -7.87
N TYR A 21 19.42 -3.64 -7.35
CA TYR A 21 19.64 -3.81 -5.90
C TYR A 21 20.58 -2.74 -5.32
N LEU A 22 21.61 -2.33 -6.05
CA LEU A 22 22.45 -1.20 -5.66
C LEU A 22 21.62 0.10 -5.57
N LEU A 23 20.74 0.34 -6.56
CA LEU A 23 19.83 1.48 -6.53
C LEU A 23 18.85 1.39 -5.36
N VAL A 24 18.34 0.20 -5.01
CA VAL A 24 17.51 -0.04 -3.83
C VAL A 24 18.26 0.34 -2.55
N LEU A 25 19.50 -0.15 -2.37
CA LEU A 25 20.29 0.15 -1.18
C LEU A 25 20.52 1.65 -1.02
N PHE A 26 20.91 2.34 -2.10
CA PHE A 26 21.09 3.77 -2.10
C PHE A 26 19.79 4.53 -1.78
N SER A 27 18.68 4.17 -2.44
CA SER A 27 17.39 4.83 -2.28
C SER A 27 16.83 4.64 -0.87
N THR A 28 16.98 3.43 -0.30
CA THR A 28 16.56 3.11 1.06
C THR A 28 17.38 3.89 2.09
N TRP A 29 18.71 3.85 1.94
CA TRP A 29 19.60 4.60 2.82
C TRP A 29 19.24 6.09 2.80
N ARG A 30 19.13 6.69 1.63
CA ARG A 30 18.75 8.11 1.47
C ARG A 30 17.38 8.43 2.04
N PHE A 31 16.42 7.49 1.95
CA PHE A 31 15.08 7.68 2.48
C PHE A 31 15.08 7.77 4.01
N PHE A 32 15.81 6.88 4.69
CA PHE A 32 15.82 6.81 6.15
C PHE A 32 16.91 7.66 6.82
N TRP A 33 17.93 8.11 6.09
CA TRP A 33 19.06 8.85 6.64
C TRP A 33 18.66 10.08 7.46
N ARG A 34 17.59 10.78 7.05
CA ARG A 34 17.05 11.95 7.76
C ARG A 34 15.60 11.71 8.19
N ALA A 35 15.29 10.50 8.61
CA ALA A 35 13.93 10.14 8.98
C ALA A 35 13.37 11.00 10.12
N GLU A 36 14.17 11.22 11.16
CA GLU A 36 13.75 11.98 12.34
C GLU A 36 13.48 13.46 12.04
N GLU A 37 14.29 14.07 11.16
CA GLU A 37 14.08 15.47 10.73
C GLU A 37 12.75 15.63 9.97
N ARG A 38 12.32 14.58 9.25
CA ARG A 38 11.09 14.57 8.44
C ARG A 38 9.84 14.21 9.24
N LEU A 39 10.00 13.59 10.41
CA LEU A 39 8.92 13.26 11.31
C LEU A 39 8.56 14.47 12.16
N GLY A 40 7.70 15.33 11.69
CA GLY A 40 7.25 16.53 12.39
C GLY A 40 6.43 16.29 13.66
N ALA A 41 6.74 15.23 14.45
CA ALA A 41 5.99 14.84 15.65
C ALA A 41 5.86 15.96 16.70
N ASN A 42 6.83 16.87 16.76
CA ASN A 42 6.82 18.06 17.64
C ASN A 42 6.32 19.33 16.94
N SER A 43 5.70 19.20 15.77
CA SER A 43 5.17 20.33 15.02
C SER A 43 4.07 21.05 15.80
N ARG A 44 4.14 22.39 15.85
CA ARG A 44 3.07 23.24 16.37
C ARG A 44 1.97 23.48 15.32
N PHE A 45 2.15 22.99 14.09
CA PHE A 45 1.16 23.08 13.05
C PHE A 45 0.11 21.98 13.23
N THR A 46 -1.03 22.35 13.79
CA THR A 46 -2.13 21.45 14.16
C THR A 46 -3.48 22.01 13.68
N PRO A 47 -3.70 22.16 12.35
CA PRO A 47 -5.01 22.58 11.84
C PRO A 47 -6.09 21.56 12.21
N PRO A 48 -7.35 21.97 12.36
CA PRO A 48 -8.45 21.04 12.61
C PRO A 48 -8.57 19.96 11.54
N VAL A 49 -8.84 18.71 11.94
CA VAL A 49 -8.81 17.50 11.10
C VAL A 49 -10.14 16.75 11.11
N SER A 50 -10.62 16.33 9.94
CA SER A 50 -11.63 15.29 9.82
C SER A 50 -10.96 13.98 9.44
N ASN A 51 -10.98 12.99 10.34
CA ASN A 51 -10.49 11.65 10.08
C ASN A 51 -11.63 10.76 9.57
N LEU A 52 -11.46 10.21 8.37
CA LEU A 52 -12.47 9.48 7.62
C LEU A 52 -12.12 8.00 7.55
N LYS A 53 -13.00 7.13 8.06
CA LYS A 53 -12.82 5.67 8.07
C LYS A 53 -14.03 4.97 7.45
N PRO A 54 -13.97 4.64 6.15
CA PRO A 54 -14.98 3.81 5.51
C PRO A 54 -14.83 2.36 6.01
N LEU A 55 -15.91 1.79 6.54
CA LEU A 55 -15.94 0.47 7.13
C LEU A 55 -16.85 -0.48 6.34
N ARG A 56 -16.53 -1.78 6.38
CA ARG A 56 -17.39 -2.84 5.86
C ARG A 56 -17.12 -4.14 6.58
N GLY A 57 -18.08 -4.57 7.37
CA GLY A 57 -17.91 -5.77 8.19
C GLY A 57 -16.98 -5.52 9.38
N LEU A 58 -16.53 -6.59 10.01
CA LEU A 58 -15.71 -6.55 11.21
C LEU A 58 -14.33 -7.12 10.94
N ASP A 59 -13.32 -6.25 10.95
CA ASP A 59 -11.92 -6.66 10.85
C ASP A 59 -11.42 -7.30 12.16
N PRO A 60 -10.39 -8.15 12.12
CA PRO A 60 -9.73 -8.62 13.33
C PRO A 60 -9.25 -7.44 14.18
N GLU A 61 -9.43 -7.54 15.49
CA GLU A 61 -9.03 -6.52 16.47
C GLU A 61 -9.65 -5.11 16.19
N ALA A 62 -10.84 -5.06 15.57
CA ALA A 62 -11.48 -3.82 15.12
C ALA A 62 -11.59 -2.77 16.22
N TYR A 63 -11.98 -3.17 17.46
CA TYR A 63 -12.08 -2.21 18.56
C TYR A 63 -10.75 -1.48 18.80
N GLU A 64 -9.64 -2.22 18.96
CA GLU A 64 -8.32 -1.59 19.23
C GLU A 64 -7.81 -0.77 18.06
N ASN A 65 -8.07 -1.21 16.83
CA ASN A 65 -7.72 -0.45 15.63
C ASN A 65 -8.43 0.90 15.62
N LEU A 66 -9.74 0.91 15.84
CA LEU A 66 -10.54 2.13 15.82
C LEU A 66 -10.32 3.00 17.07
N ALA A 67 -10.16 2.41 18.26
CA ALA A 67 -9.87 3.12 19.52
C ALA A 67 -8.53 3.87 19.47
N SER A 68 -7.56 3.39 18.68
CA SER A 68 -6.28 4.09 18.51
C SER A 68 -6.44 5.50 17.94
N TYR A 69 -7.49 5.75 17.14
CA TYR A 69 -7.82 7.06 16.64
C TYR A 69 -8.55 7.95 17.66
N CYS A 70 -9.22 7.35 18.64
CA CYS A 70 -9.81 8.09 19.77
C CYS A 70 -8.75 8.56 20.77
N ARG A 71 -7.57 7.91 20.81
CA ARG A 71 -6.46 8.19 21.74
C ARG A 71 -5.43 9.17 21.17
N GLN A 72 -5.77 9.93 20.12
CA GLN A 72 -4.81 10.86 19.51
C GLN A 72 -4.52 12.07 20.41
N ASP A 73 -3.23 12.44 20.54
CA ASP A 73 -2.77 13.69 21.09
C ASP A 73 -2.82 14.78 20.02
N TYR A 74 -4.04 15.30 19.77
CA TYR A 74 -4.29 16.32 18.76
C TYR A 74 -5.37 17.29 19.26
N PRO A 75 -5.20 18.62 19.08
CA PRO A 75 -6.08 19.60 19.72
C PRO A 75 -7.53 19.53 19.25
N GLU A 76 -7.73 19.48 17.93
CA GLU A 76 -9.07 19.54 17.33
C GLU A 76 -9.20 18.57 16.16
N TYR A 77 -10.03 17.54 16.33
CA TYR A 77 -10.35 16.59 15.26
C TYR A 77 -11.71 15.92 15.48
N GLU A 78 -12.32 15.50 14.39
CA GLU A 78 -13.49 14.64 14.41
C GLU A 78 -13.17 13.27 13.78
N LEU A 79 -13.90 12.25 14.20
CA LEU A 79 -13.87 10.91 13.63
C LEU A 79 -15.19 10.65 12.91
N ILE A 80 -15.13 10.36 11.63
CA ILE A 80 -16.30 10.00 10.84
C ILE A 80 -16.12 8.54 10.39
N PHE A 81 -17.03 7.68 10.83
CA PHE A 81 -17.15 6.30 10.37
C PHE A 81 -18.31 6.20 9.39
N CYS A 82 -18.16 5.46 8.31
CA CYS A 82 -19.25 5.20 7.38
C CYS A 82 -19.36 3.70 7.13
N VAL A 83 -20.50 3.12 7.48
CA VAL A 83 -20.86 1.71 7.29
C VAL A 83 -21.91 1.55 6.20
N GLY A 84 -22.19 0.32 5.77
CA GLY A 84 -23.18 0.04 4.74
C GLY A 84 -24.60 0.33 5.19
N ASP A 85 -24.97 -0.17 6.35
CA ASP A 85 -26.29 -0.04 6.99
C ASP A 85 -26.17 -0.29 8.49
N GLU A 86 -27.30 -0.19 9.20
CA GLU A 86 -27.36 -0.42 10.66
C GLU A 86 -27.08 -1.88 11.08
N GLY A 87 -27.20 -2.83 10.16
CA GLY A 87 -26.91 -4.26 10.39
C GLY A 87 -25.44 -4.63 10.20
N ASP A 88 -24.56 -3.67 9.83
CA ASP A 88 -23.14 -3.95 9.64
C ASP A 88 -22.52 -4.43 10.98
N PRO A 89 -21.76 -5.55 10.98
CA PRO A 89 -21.14 -6.11 12.19
C PRO A 89 -20.21 -5.15 12.95
N SER A 90 -19.75 -4.08 12.34
CA SER A 90 -18.91 -3.06 13.00
C SER A 90 -19.72 -2.07 13.85
N VAL A 91 -21.05 -1.95 13.66
CA VAL A 91 -21.89 -0.97 14.38
C VAL A 91 -21.82 -1.12 15.90
N PRO A 92 -21.93 -2.33 16.51
CA PRO A 92 -21.79 -2.48 17.95
C PRO A 92 -20.43 -2.01 18.50
N VAL A 93 -19.36 -2.16 17.71
CA VAL A 93 -18.02 -1.67 18.07
C VAL A 93 -17.98 -0.16 18.05
N LEU A 94 -18.58 0.49 17.04
CA LEU A 94 -18.64 1.95 16.92
C LEU A 94 -19.46 2.56 18.07
N GLU A 95 -20.60 1.97 18.43
CA GLU A 95 -21.40 2.42 19.56
C GLU A 95 -20.68 2.23 20.90
N LYS A 96 -19.89 1.17 21.04
CA LYS A 96 -19.00 0.99 22.21
C LYS A 96 -17.95 2.10 22.25
N LEU A 97 -17.30 2.45 21.13
CA LEU A 97 -16.34 3.55 21.09
C LEU A 97 -16.95 4.89 21.50
N ARG A 98 -18.18 5.20 21.06
CA ARG A 98 -18.89 6.42 21.50
C ARG A 98 -19.11 6.49 23.00
N ARG A 99 -19.39 5.35 23.64
CA ARG A 99 -19.54 5.26 25.10
C ARG A 99 -18.22 5.36 25.84
N ASP A 100 -17.17 4.71 25.32
CA ASP A 100 -15.85 4.65 25.97
C ASP A 100 -15.06 5.96 25.80
N PHE A 101 -15.37 6.75 24.78
CA PHE A 101 -14.72 8.03 24.47
C PHE A 101 -15.76 9.18 24.30
N PRO A 102 -16.50 9.54 25.36
CA PRO A 102 -17.60 10.52 25.27
C PRO A 102 -17.13 11.93 24.89
N ASP A 103 -15.89 12.30 25.19
CA ASP A 103 -15.30 13.61 24.86
C ASP A 103 -14.84 13.72 23.40
N ARG A 104 -14.89 12.63 22.63
CA ARG A 104 -14.47 12.61 21.23
C ARG A 104 -15.65 12.84 20.29
N GLN A 105 -15.43 13.68 19.28
CA GLN A 105 -16.42 13.91 18.24
C GLN A 105 -16.48 12.73 17.28
N ILE A 106 -17.32 11.74 17.60
CA ILE A 106 -17.51 10.53 16.80
C ILE A 106 -18.86 10.61 16.09
N ARG A 107 -18.83 10.51 14.75
CA ARG A 107 -20.01 10.47 13.88
C ARG A 107 -20.06 9.13 13.14
N ILE A 108 -21.22 8.52 13.10
CA ILE A 108 -21.47 7.28 12.37
C ILE A 108 -22.47 7.59 11.25
N LEU A 109 -22.09 7.31 10.02
CA LEU A 109 -22.92 7.49 8.83
C LEU A 109 -23.34 6.11 8.31
N PHE A 110 -24.60 5.96 7.96
CA PHE A 110 -25.19 4.74 7.41
C PHE A 110 -25.47 4.89 5.92
N GLY A 111 -24.89 4.01 5.10
CA GLY A 111 -25.02 4.02 3.64
C GLY A 111 -24.16 5.09 2.96
N SER A 112 -23.77 4.80 1.73
CA SER A 112 -23.03 5.77 0.90
C SER A 112 -23.95 6.82 0.27
N GLY A 113 -25.26 6.54 0.17
CA GLY A 113 -26.22 7.34 -0.59
C GLY A 113 -26.01 7.29 -2.11
N ARG A 114 -25.14 6.39 -2.60
CA ARG A 114 -24.75 6.28 -4.01
C ARG A 114 -24.61 4.83 -4.44
N ASN A 115 -24.90 4.59 -5.70
CA ASN A 115 -24.75 3.29 -6.33
C ASN A 115 -23.45 3.28 -7.16
N ALA A 116 -22.32 2.94 -6.54
CA ALA A 116 -21.01 2.90 -7.17
C ALA A 116 -20.40 1.49 -7.10
N ILE A 117 -19.55 1.16 -8.07
CA ILE A 117 -18.84 -0.11 -8.11
C ILE A 117 -17.89 -0.24 -6.91
N ASN A 118 -17.23 0.85 -6.56
CA ASN A 118 -16.34 0.90 -5.40
C ASN A 118 -17.08 1.49 -4.19
N ASP A 119 -17.67 0.62 -3.37
CA ASP A 119 -18.40 0.98 -2.14
C ASP A 119 -17.54 1.81 -1.15
N LYS A 120 -16.23 1.54 -1.05
CA LYS A 120 -15.31 2.36 -0.22
C LYS A 120 -15.30 3.80 -0.73
N VAL A 121 -15.15 3.98 -2.03
CA VAL A 121 -15.11 5.31 -2.64
C VAL A 121 -16.46 6.01 -2.53
N ALA A 122 -17.56 5.29 -2.73
CA ALA A 122 -18.91 5.85 -2.53
C ALA A 122 -19.12 6.40 -1.10
N LYS A 123 -18.64 5.65 -0.09
CA LYS A 123 -18.66 6.12 1.30
C LYS A 123 -17.77 7.34 1.49
N LEU A 124 -16.57 7.37 0.88
CA LEU A 124 -15.65 8.51 0.97
C LEU A 124 -16.26 9.78 0.34
N VAL A 125 -16.99 9.68 -0.77
CA VAL A 125 -17.73 10.82 -1.33
C VAL A 125 -18.65 11.44 -0.27
N ARG A 126 -19.47 10.61 0.38
CA ARG A 126 -20.37 11.08 1.43
C ARG A 126 -19.61 11.69 2.60
N MET A 127 -18.57 10.98 3.08
CA MET A 127 -17.79 11.42 4.25
C MET A 127 -17.09 12.76 4.01
N VAL A 128 -16.51 12.98 2.81
CA VAL A 128 -15.89 14.26 2.45
C VAL A 128 -16.91 15.41 2.46
N ASN A 129 -18.11 15.15 1.99
CA ASN A 129 -19.18 16.18 1.99
C ASN A 129 -19.66 16.49 3.40
N GLU A 130 -19.70 15.51 4.28
CA GLU A 130 -20.13 15.63 5.68
C GLU A 130 -19.01 16.15 6.62
N ALA A 131 -17.74 16.07 6.21
CA ALA A 131 -16.59 16.47 7.02
C ALA A 131 -16.63 17.98 7.30
N ARG A 132 -16.29 18.39 8.52
CA ARG A 132 -16.30 19.80 8.94
C ARG A 132 -15.02 20.54 8.59
N HIS A 133 -13.89 19.84 8.60
CA HIS A 133 -12.56 20.47 8.48
C HIS A 133 -12.00 20.37 7.07
N GLU A 134 -11.09 21.27 6.75
CA GLU A 134 -10.40 21.31 5.46
C GLU A 134 -9.38 20.20 5.31
N VAL A 135 -8.64 19.87 6.38
CA VAL A 135 -7.67 18.79 6.38
C VAL A 135 -8.39 17.46 6.58
N LEU A 136 -8.19 16.55 5.65
CA LEU A 136 -8.78 15.22 5.63
C LEU A 136 -7.70 14.16 5.83
N VAL A 137 -7.94 13.25 6.76
CA VAL A 137 -7.11 12.07 6.99
C VAL A 137 -7.96 10.84 6.73
N ILE A 138 -7.60 10.04 5.75
CA ILE A 138 -8.33 8.85 5.32
C ILE A 138 -7.49 7.61 5.64
N ASN A 139 -8.13 6.61 6.26
CA ASN A 139 -7.46 5.35 6.62
C ASN A 139 -8.36 4.15 6.33
N ASP A 140 -7.73 3.04 5.94
CA ASP A 140 -8.39 1.74 5.92
C ASP A 140 -8.79 1.29 7.35
N SER A 141 -9.74 0.38 7.46
CA SER A 141 -10.37 -0.05 8.73
C SER A 141 -9.42 -0.85 9.62
N ASP A 142 -8.50 -1.60 9.03
CA ASP A 142 -7.53 -2.50 9.68
C ASP A 142 -6.27 -1.80 10.23
N VAL A 143 -6.24 -0.47 10.19
CA VAL A 143 -5.07 0.33 10.59
C VAL A 143 -5.14 0.73 12.05
N ARG A 144 -4.01 0.51 12.76
CA ARG A 144 -3.76 0.96 14.13
C ARG A 144 -2.63 1.98 14.15
N VAL A 145 -2.79 3.03 14.94
CA VAL A 145 -1.88 4.18 14.99
C VAL A 145 -1.42 4.50 16.42
N GLU A 146 -0.28 5.17 16.53
CA GLU A 146 0.24 5.66 17.80
C GLU A 146 -0.42 7.01 18.16
N PRO A 147 -0.38 7.45 19.44
CA PRO A 147 -1.02 8.71 19.88
C PRO A 147 -0.55 9.97 19.15
N ASN A 148 0.67 10.01 18.65
CA ASN A 148 1.25 11.14 17.92
C ASN A 148 0.98 11.11 16.42
N TYR A 149 0.19 10.15 15.92
CA TYR A 149 0.00 9.92 14.49
C TYR A 149 -0.54 11.17 13.77
N LEU A 150 -1.63 11.78 14.22
CA LEU A 150 -2.21 12.94 13.55
C LEU A 150 -1.21 14.11 13.47
N ARG A 151 -0.46 14.39 14.53
CA ARG A 151 0.60 15.42 14.51
C ARG A 151 1.65 15.13 13.45
N THR A 152 2.08 13.88 13.39
CA THR A 152 3.11 13.43 12.45
C THR A 152 2.66 13.54 11.00
N VAL A 153 1.45 13.04 10.68
CA VAL A 153 1.01 12.96 9.28
C VAL A 153 0.48 14.28 8.72
N VAL A 154 0.07 15.20 9.59
CA VAL A 154 -0.42 16.53 9.17
C VAL A 154 0.72 17.55 9.02
N ALA A 155 1.82 17.38 9.78
CA ALA A 155 2.94 18.31 9.79
C ALA A 155 3.49 18.71 8.40
N PRO A 156 3.62 17.81 7.41
CA PRO A 156 4.14 18.17 6.09
C PRO A 156 3.26 19.17 5.31
N LEU A 157 1.96 19.24 5.61
CA LEU A 157 1.05 20.20 4.95
C LEU A 157 1.38 21.66 5.28
N ARG A 158 2.27 21.91 6.23
CA ARG A 158 2.82 23.25 6.52
C ARG A 158 3.53 23.81 5.28
N ASP A 159 4.17 22.96 4.49
CA ASP A 159 4.72 23.36 3.20
C ASP A 159 3.58 23.47 2.17
N PRO A 160 3.37 24.66 1.55
CA PRO A 160 2.32 24.83 0.56
C PRO A 160 2.48 23.97 -0.70
N LYS A 161 3.66 23.44 -0.96
CA LYS A 161 3.91 22.51 -2.08
C LYS A 161 3.38 21.11 -1.78
N VAL A 162 3.35 20.69 -0.51
CA VAL A 162 2.89 19.38 -0.10
C VAL A 162 1.37 19.42 0.12
N ARG A 163 0.63 18.63 -0.65
CA ARG A 163 -0.83 18.50 -0.54
C ARG A 163 -1.31 17.06 -0.51
N GLY A 164 -0.37 16.12 -0.51
CA GLY A 164 -0.61 14.71 -0.24
C GLY A 164 0.41 14.19 0.75
N VAL A 165 -0.02 13.37 1.73
CA VAL A 165 0.88 12.66 2.63
C VAL A 165 0.43 11.22 2.74
N THR A 166 1.39 10.30 2.74
CA THR A 166 1.15 8.88 2.96
C THR A 166 2.26 8.29 3.83
N CYS A 167 1.99 7.13 4.44
CA CYS A 167 2.92 6.47 5.36
C CYS A 167 3.26 5.06 4.90
N LEU A 168 4.39 4.56 5.37
CA LEU A 168 4.68 3.13 5.36
C LEU A 168 3.69 2.39 6.26
N TYR A 169 3.61 1.07 6.10
CA TYR A 169 2.79 0.23 6.99
C TYR A 169 3.46 -1.11 7.25
N VAL A 170 3.24 -1.64 8.43
CA VAL A 170 3.80 -2.91 8.89
C VAL A 170 2.73 -3.73 9.58
N SER A 171 2.89 -5.05 9.61
CA SER A 171 2.03 -5.93 10.39
C SER A 171 2.18 -5.66 11.89
N THR A 172 1.08 -5.70 12.63
CA THR A 172 1.09 -5.63 14.12
C THR A 172 1.82 -6.84 14.69
N GLU A 173 1.42 -8.03 14.27
CA GLU A 173 1.98 -9.31 14.68
C GLU A 173 1.69 -10.35 13.62
N ASP A 174 2.69 -11.12 13.23
CA ASP A 174 2.53 -12.23 12.30
C ASP A 174 2.44 -13.54 13.10
N LYS A 175 1.31 -14.25 12.98
CA LYS A 175 1.01 -15.50 13.71
C LYS A 175 1.10 -16.74 12.83
N THR A 176 0.90 -16.58 11.52
CA THR A 176 0.88 -17.69 10.56
C THR A 176 2.02 -17.60 9.56
N PHE A 177 2.36 -18.71 8.92
CA PHE A 177 3.33 -18.74 7.82
C PHE A 177 2.99 -17.73 6.72
N THR A 178 1.70 -17.63 6.36
CA THR A 178 1.23 -16.70 5.33
C THR A 178 1.46 -15.24 5.71
N GLN A 179 1.19 -14.89 6.96
CA GLN A 179 1.43 -13.55 7.48
C GLN A 179 2.92 -13.21 7.52
N HIS A 180 3.77 -14.16 7.96
CA HIS A 180 5.22 -14.00 7.89
C HIS A 180 5.72 -13.81 6.46
N LEU A 181 5.20 -14.59 5.51
CA LEU A 181 5.56 -14.48 4.09
C LEU A 181 5.11 -13.15 3.50
N GLN A 182 3.92 -12.66 3.83
CA GLN A 182 3.44 -11.35 3.44
C GLN A 182 4.32 -10.22 4.01
N SER A 183 4.62 -10.28 5.30
CA SER A 183 5.44 -9.29 6.00
C SER A 183 6.83 -9.18 5.39
N ILE A 184 7.50 -10.34 5.14
CA ILE A 184 8.82 -10.32 4.52
C ILE A 184 8.76 -9.78 3.09
N GLY A 185 7.73 -10.13 2.31
CA GLY A 185 7.53 -9.62 0.95
C GLY A 185 7.34 -8.11 0.89
N MET A 186 6.69 -7.51 1.89
CA MET A 186 6.59 -6.05 2.00
C MET A 186 7.96 -5.41 2.19
N ILE A 187 8.79 -5.99 3.07
CA ILE A 187 10.10 -5.46 3.44
C ILE A 187 11.15 -5.70 2.34
N CYS A 188 11.17 -6.89 1.74
CA CYS A 188 12.23 -7.26 0.81
C CYS A 188 11.93 -6.92 -0.66
N ASP A 189 10.66 -6.64 -1.02
CA ASP A 189 10.24 -6.46 -2.41
C ASP A 189 9.42 -5.18 -2.61
N PHE A 190 8.29 -5.02 -1.91
CA PHE A 190 7.36 -3.92 -2.14
C PHE A 190 7.96 -2.55 -1.79
N PHE A 191 8.41 -2.33 -0.55
CA PHE A 191 8.97 -1.04 -0.13
C PHE A 191 10.29 -0.69 -0.84
N PRO A 192 11.22 -1.63 -1.09
CA PRO A 192 12.35 -1.39 -1.97
C PRO A 192 11.97 -0.73 -3.30
N GLY A 193 10.96 -1.29 -3.99
CA GLY A 193 10.43 -0.71 -5.23
C GLY A 193 9.88 0.70 -5.06
N ILE A 194 9.21 0.96 -3.93
CA ILE A 194 8.67 2.29 -3.59
C ILE A 194 9.79 3.32 -3.37
N PHE A 195 10.87 2.93 -2.67
CA PHE A 195 12.00 3.83 -2.43
C PHE A 195 12.74 4.18 -3.73
N VAL A 196 12.89 3.22 -4.63
CA VAL A 196 13.44 3.47 -5.97
C VAL A 196 12.52 4.38 -6.77
N ALA A 197 11.21 4.12 -6.80
CA ALA A 197 10.25 4.98 -7.50
C ALA A 197 10.29 6.41 -6.97
N ARG A 198 10.34 6.59 -5.64
CA ARG A 198 10.50 7.90 -5.00
C ARG A 198 11.80 8.60 -5.43
N GLN A 199 12.89 7.84 -5.51
CA GLN A 199 14.21 8.39 -5.87
C GLN A 199 14.25 8.88 -7.32
N LEU A 200 13.59 8.18 -8.25
CA LEU A 200 13.65 8.44 -9.68
C LEU A 200 12.58 9.44 -10.16
N ASP A 201 11.37 9.38 -9.63
CA ASP A 201 10.20 10.10 -10.17
C ASP A 201 9.37 10.82 -9.09
N GLY A 202 9.79 10.79 -7.84
CA GLY A 202 9.00 11.27 -6.70
C GLY A 202 7.83 10.32 -6.39
N ILE A 203 7.02 10.69 -5.40
CA ILE A 203 5.80 9.95 -5.05
C ILE A 203 4.62 10.54 -5.82
N LYS A 204 3.95 9.72 -6.63
CA LYS A 204 2.76 10.07 -7.41
C LYS A 204 1.60 9.10 -7.11
N PHE A 205 1.53 8.63 -5.88
CA PHE A 205 0.51 7.71 -5.37
C PHE A 205 0.39 7.89 -3.86
N ALA A 206 -0.64 7.33 -3.27
CA ALA A 206 -0.75 7.17 -1.82
C ALA A 206 -1.03 5.70 -1.48
N PHE A 207 -1.01 5.37 -0.19
CA PHE A 207 -1.44 4.08 0.34
C PHE A 207 -2.74 4.26 1.11
N GLY A 208 -3.68 3.35 0.94
CA GLY A 208 -4.98 3.38 1.61
C GLY A 208 -4.89 3.38 3.14
N GLN A 209 -3.77 2.89 3.70
CA GLN A 209 -3.50 2.90 5.13
C GLN A 209 -3.38 4.32 5.70
N THR A 210 -2.91 5.27 4.90
CA THR A 210 -2.88 6.69 5.27
C THR A 210 -2.87 7.56 4.01
N ILE A 211 -3.90 8.37 3.86
CA ILE A 211 -3.98 9.45 2.87
C ILE A 211 -4.31 10.73 3.63
N VAL A 212 -3.42 11.71 3.60
CA VAL A 212 -3.71 13.06 4.12
C VAL A 212 -3.73 14.02 2.97
N THR A 213 -4.78 14.83 2.89
CA THR A 213 -4.92 15.86 1.86
C THR A 213 -5.90 16.95 2.34
N THR A 214 -6.25 17.89 1.48
CA THR A 214 -7.25 18.89 1.77
C THR A 214 -8.50 18.73 0.90
N ARG A 215 -9.65 19.17 1.39
CA ARG A 215 -10.90 19.13 0.65
C ARG A 215 -10.82 19.92 -0.65
N SER A 216 -10.16 21.08 -0.61
CA SER A 216 -9.97 21.93 -1.78
C SER A 216 -9.18 21.22 -2.87
N VAL A 217 -8.10 20.50 -2.53
CA VAL A 217 -7.30 19.74 -3.47
C VAL A 217 -8.08 18.55 -4.05
N LEU A 218 -8.87 17.84 -3.23
CA LEU A 218 -9.76 16.78 -3.73
C LEU A 218 -10.77 17.35 -4.73
N LYS A 219 -11.44 18.45 -4.38
CA LYS A 219 -12.44 19.09 -5.26
C LYS A 219 -11.87 19.54 -6.58
N ALA A 220 -10.62 20.00 -6.60
CA ALA A 220 -9.98 20.51 -7.81
C ALA A 220 -9.82 19.47 -8.93
N PHE A 221 -9.74 18.15 -8.61
CA PHE A 221 -9.73 17.09 -9.61
C PHE A 221 -11.08 16.36 -9.76
N GLY A 222 -12.16 16.87 -9.15
CA GLY A 222 -13.50 16.29 -9.22
C GLY A 222 -13.84 15.33 -8.07
N GLY A 223 -13.06 15.34 -6.99
CA GLY A 223 -13.32 14.58 -5.78
C GLY A 223 -13.20 13.07 -5.95
N TYR A 224 -13.71 12.35 -4.97
CA TYR A 224 -13.83 10.89 -5.03
C TYR A 224 -14.82 10.42 -6.09
N GLU A 225 -15.74 11.28 -6.53
CA GLU A 225 -16.68 11.03 -7.63
C GLU A 225 -15.95 10.70 -8.94
N ALA A 226 -14.85 11.37 -9.21
CA ALA A 226 -14.05 11.13 -10.42
C ALA A 226 -13.41 9.72 -10.49
N ILE A 227 -13.36 9.00 -9.36
CA ILE A 227 -12.70 7.70 -9.25
C ILE A 227 -13.59 6.56 -8.74
N GLU A 228 -14.89 6.80 -8.55
CA GLU A 228 -15.80 5.83 -7.91
C GLU A 228 -15.94 4.49 -8.65
N ASN A 229 -15.64 4.47 -9.96
CA ASN A 229 -15.69 3.27 -10.78
C ASN A 229 -14.29 2.78 -11.22
N ARG A 230 -13.24 3.25 -10.56
CA ARG A 230 -11.85 2.89 -10.87
C ARG A 230 -11.23 2.01 -9.80
N PRO A 231 -10.31 1.11 -10.16
CA PRO A 231 -9.50 0.37 -9.20
C PRO A 231 -8.41 1.28 -8.60
N ALA A 232 -7.91 0.91 -7.40
CA ALA A 232 -6.79 1.59 -6.75
C ALA A 232 -7.04 3.08 -6.50
N ASP A 233 -8.07 3.38 -5.72
CA ASP A 233 -8.47 4.72 -5.31
C ASP A 233 -7.31 5.51 -4.68
N ASP A 234 -6.52 4.88 -3.84
CA ASP A 234 -5.36 5.44 -3.17
C ASP A 234 -4.27 5.90 -4.16
N LEU A 235 -3.92 5.04 -5.11
CA LEU A 235 -2.96 5.37 -6.16
C LEU A 235 -3.47 6.55 -7.02
N LEU A 236 -4.77 6.57 -7.34
CA LEU A 236 -5.35 7.62 -8.18
C LEU A 236 -5.40 8.97 -7.46
N VAL A 237 -5.74 9.00 -6.17
CA VAL A 237 -5.72 10.22 -5.37
C VAL A 237 -4.32 10.83 -5.38
N GLY A 238 -3.28 10.05 -5.07
CA GLY A 238 -1.90 10.55 -5.11
C GLY A 238 -1.47 11.04 -6.50
N ARG A 239 -1.89 10.32 -7.56
CA ARG A 239 -1.61 10.72 -8.95
C ARG A 239 -2.26 12.06 -9.30
N TYR A 240 -3.52 12.27 -8.95
CA TYR A 240 -4.23 13.50 -9.26
C TYR A 240 -3.72 14.69 -8.46
N ILE A 241 -3.29 14.49 -7.21
CA ILE A 241 -2.60 15.52 -6.44
C ILE A 241 -1.30 15.94 -7.15
N ALA A 242 -0.49 14.95 -7.59
CA ALA A 242 0.75 15.22 -8.31
C ALA A 242 0.51 15.90 -9.68
N GLN A 243 -0.57 15.57 -10.39
CA GLN A 243 -0.94 16.21 -11.66
C GLN A 243 -1.36 17.67 -11.52
N GLN A 244 -1.82 18.07 -10.33
CA GLN A 244 -2.08 19.48 -10.01
C GLN A 244 -0.82 20.28 -9.69
N GLY A 245 0.37 19.64 -9.75
CA GLY A 245 1.66 20.27 -9.46
C GLY A 245 2.06 20.25 -7.99
N TYR A 246 1.29 19.56 -7.14
CA TYR A 246 1.63 19.39 -5.73
C TYR A 246 2.50 18.16 -5.49
N GLU A 247 3.22 18.18 -4.39
CA GLU A 247 4.01 17.05 -3.92
C GLU A 247 3.19 16.11 -3.03
N VAL A 248 3.42 14.82 -3.19
CA VAL A 248 2.96 13.78 -2.26
C VAL A 248 4.15 13.32 -1.44
N GLU A 249 4.09 13.52 -0.12
CA GLU A 249 5.17 13.14 0.78
C GLU A 249 4.93 11.73 1.33
N LEU A 250 5.91 10.85 1.15
CA LEU A 250 5.98 9.56 1.83
C LEU A 250 6.78 9.73 3.12
N LEU A 251 6.13 9.53 4.26
CA LEU A 251 6.80 9.66 5.56
C LEU A 251 7.55 8.39 5.94
N PRO A 252 8.72 8.51 6.57
CA PRO A 252 9.44 7.39 7.21
C PRO A 252 8.79 7.01 8.55
N TYR A 253 7.48 7.00 8.59
CA TYR A 253 6.62 6.61 9.70
C TYR A 253 5.79 5.41 9.25
N ALA A 254 5.75 4.35 10.06
CA ALA A 254 5.01 3.14 9.73
C ALA A 254 3.77 3.01 10.63
N VAL A 255 2.58 3.01 10.03
CA VAL A 255 1.36 2.60 10.72
C VAL A 255 1.29 1.08 10.81
N LYS A 256 0.57 0.56 11.80
CA LYS A 256 0.39 -0.87 11.98
C LYS A 256 -0.89 -1.33 11.29
N THR A 257 -0.84 -2.45 10.58
CA THR A 257 -2.00 -3.10 10.00
C THR A 257 -2.18 -4.48 10.64
N VAL A 258 -3.40 -4.87 10.92
CA VAL A 258 -3.70 -6.21 11.41
C VAL A 258 -3.83 -7.14 10.19
N PRO A 259 -2.97 -8.16 10.06
CA PRO A 259 -2.98 -8.99 8.87
C PRO A 259 -4.23 -9.90 8.87
N ASP A 260 -5.00 -9.79 7.78
CA ASP A 260 -6.19 -10.60 7.51
C ASP A 260 -5.92 -11.56 6.33
N TYR A 261 -5.02 -12.53 6.55
CA TYR A 261 -4.72 -13.58 5.58
C TYR A 261 -4.90 -14.94 6.27
N GLY A 262 -6.03 -15.59 6.00
CA GLY A 262 -6.32 -16.91 6.51
C GLY A 262 -5.50 -18.02 5.84
N SER A 263 -5.11 -17.83 4.55
CA SER A 263 -4.42 -18.86 3.77
C SER A 263 -3.46 -18.29 2.73
N PHE A 264 -2.48 -19.12 2.32
CA PHE A 264 -1.58 -18.79 1.20
C PHE A 264 -2.34 -18.52 -0.10
N ARG A 265 -3.45 -19.22 -0.35
CA ARG A 265 -4.30 -19.00 -1.51
C ARG A 265 -4.89 -17.59 -1.54
N GLU A 266 -5.33 -17.08 -0.40
CA GLU A 266 -5.86 -15.71 -0.28
C GLU A 266 -4.77 -14.67 -0.54
N LEU A 267 -3.60 -14.82 0.07
CA LEU A 267 -2.43 -13.99 -0.18
C LEU A 267 -2.10 -13.95 -1.67
N PHE A 268 -2.00 -15.12 -2.29
CA PHE A 268 -1.66 -15.28 -3.70
C PHE A 268 -2.68 -14.56 -4.61
N ILE A 269 -3.99 -14.78 -4.40
CA ILE A 269 -5.06 -14.16 -5.19
C ILE A 269 -5.06 -12.63 -5.01
N LYS A 270 -4.86 -12.14 -3.79
CA LYS A 270 -4.82 -10.69 -3.49
C LYS A 270 -3.63 -10.03 -4.18
N ARG A 271 -2.44 -10.65 -4.11
CA ARG A 271 -1.24 -10.16 -4.79
C ARG A 271 -1.36 -10.22 -6.31
N LEU A 272 -1.90 -11.30 -6.85
CA LEU A 272 -2.14 -11.43 -8.28
C LEU A 272 -3.11 -10.36 -8.79
N ARG A 273 -4.16 -10.04 -8.03
CA ARG A 273 -5.07 -8.94 -8.34
C ARG A 273 -4.33 -7.59 -8.37
N TRP A 274 -3.56 -7.27 -7.34
CA TRP A 274 -2.82 -6.01 -7.25
C TRP A 274 -1.85 -5.86 -8.43
N LEU A 275 -1.08 -6.90 -8.71
CA LEU A 275 -0.10 -6.84 -9.78
C LEU A 275 -0.76 -6.82 -11.17
N THR A 276 -1.94 -7.44 -11.34
CA THR A 276 -2.75 -7.33 -12.57
C THR A 276 -3.23 -5.89 -12.78
N VAL A 277 -3.73 -5.21 -11.73
CA VAL A 277 -4.10 -3.78 -11.81
C VAL A 277 -2.88 -2.93 -12.19
N MET A 278 -1.74 -3.14 -11.53
CA MET A 278 -0.51 -2.40 -11.83
C MET A 278 -0.05 -2.59 -13.28
N ARG A 279 -0.16 -3.80 -13.84
CA ARG A 279 0.14 -4.07 -15.25
C ARG A 279 -0.71 -3.21 -16.20
N HIS A 280 -2.00 -3.07 -15.91
CA HIS A 280 -2.90 -2.24 -16.74
C HIS A 280 -2.60 -0.75 -16.61
N MET A 281 -2.17 -0.30 -15.42
CA MET A 281 -1.88 1.11 -15.17
C MET A 281 -0.50 1.54 -15.64
N ARG A 282 0.49 0.63 -15.65
CA ARG A 282 1.89 0.87 -16.01
C ARG A 282 2.48 -0.34 -16.77
N PRO A 283 2.07 -0.60 -18.02
CA PRO A 283 2.45 -1.82 -18.75
C PRO A 283 3.96 -1.95 -18.96
N TRP A 284 4.63 -0.88 -19.33
CA TRP A 284 6.08 -0.89 -19.55
C TRP A 284 6.88 -1.08 -18.25
N GLY A 285 6.42 -0.44 -17.18
CA GLY A 285 7.01 -0.66 -15.85
C GLY A 285 6.84 -2.12 -15.39
N HIS A 286 5.70 -2.74 -15.70
CA HIS A 286 5.44 -4.12 -15.38
C HIS A 286 6.36 -5.09 -16.16
N ILE A 287 6.63 -4.83 -17.44
CA ILE A 287 7.61 -5.59 -18.23
C ILE A 287 9.02 -5.39 -17.63
N GLY A 288 9.36 -4.15 -17.27
CA GLY A 288 10.64 -3.81 -16.63
C GLY A 288 10.93 -4.58 -15.33
N LEU A 289 9.89 -5.05 -14.62
CA LEU A 289 10.07 -5.90 -13.43
C LEU A 289 10.85 -7.19 -13.72
N ALA A 290 10.88 -7.68 -14.97
CA ALA A 290 11.72 -8.83 -15.35
C ALA A 290 13.19 -8.61 -14.97
N PHE A 291 13.70 -7.40 -15.11
CA PHE A 291 15.08 -7.04 -14.86
C PHE A 291 15.41 -6.74 -13.39
N THR A 292 14.41 -6.82 -12.49
CA THR A 292 14.60 -6.63 -11.05
C THR A 292 14.57 -7.95 -10.28
N GLN A 293 14.23 -9.07 -10.94
CA GLN A 293 14.02 -10.37 -10.32
C GLN A 293 15.30 -11.19 -10.26
N GLY A 294 16.08 -11.06 -9.18
CA GLY A 294 17.37 -11.70 -9.06
C GLY A 294 17.33 -13.22 -8.98
N LEU A 295 16.32 -13.83 -8.33
CA LEU A 295 16.24 -15.27 -8.16
C LEU A 295 16.18 -16.03 -9.51
N PRO A 296 15.23 -15.75 -10.42
CA PRO A 296 15.14 -16.48 -11.69
C PRO A 296 16.39 -16.27 -12.57
N TRP A 297 16.95 -15.05 -12.59
CA TRP A 297 18.18 -14.80 -13.35
C TRP A 297 19.37 -15.56 -12.77
N SER A 298 19.56 -15.56 -11.46
CA SER A 298 20.66 -16.28 -10.81
C SER A 298 20.55 -17.80 -11.00
N LEU A 299 19.34 -18.35 -10.92
CA LEU A 299 19.10 -19.77 -11.19
C LEU A 299 19.32 -20.12 -12.67
N ALA A 300 18.95 -19.24 -13.61
CA ALA A 300 19.22 -19.45 -15.02
C ALA A 300 20.72 -19.44 -15.29
N VAL A 301 21.51 -18.52 -14.70
CA VAL A 301 22.95 -18.51 -14.84
C VAL A 301 23.56 -19.80 -14.24
N LEU A 302 23.11 -20.22 -13.06
CA LEU A 302 23.58 -21.47 -12.45
C LEU A 302 23.31 -22.71 -13.33
N PHE A 303 22.16 -22.74 -13.99
CA PHE A 303 21.78 -23.82 -14.89
C PHE A 303 22.67 -23.89 -16.14
N PHE A 304 22.99 -22.73 -16.75
CA PHE A 304 23.83 -22.68 -17.95
C PHE A 304 25.36 -22.71 -17.65
N HIS A 305 25.76 -22.38 -16.43
CA HIS A 305 27.14 -22.30 -15.97
C HIS A 305 27.36 -23.09 -14.66
N PRO A 306 27.12 -24.41 -14.63
CA PRO A 306 27.14 -25.17 -13.37
C PRO A 306 28.58 -25.46 -12.84
N SER A 307 29.59 -25.42 -13.70
CA SER A 307 30.92 -25.92 -13.37
C SER A 307 32.04 -24.87 -13.30
N ASP A 308 31.80 -23.67 -13.80
CA ASP A 308 32.81 -22.59 -13.89
C ASP A 308 32.80 -21.60 -12.70
N GLY A 309 31.98 -21.87 -11.69
CA GLY A 309 31.83 -21.01 -10.51
C GLY A 309 31.00 -19.72 -10.76
N VAL A 310 30.72 -19.37 -12.01
CA VAL A 310 29.95 -18.15 -12.36
C VAL A 310 28.55 -18.27 -11.82
N GLY A 311 27.85 -19.40 -12.04
CA GLY A 311 26.51 -19.63 -11.54
C GLY A 311 26.40 -19.52 -10.02
N ILE A 312 27.37 -20.11 -9.30
CA ILE A 312 27.44 -20.04 -7.83
C ILE A 312 27.63 -18.58 -7.39
N SER A 313 28.47 -17.81 -8.09
CA SER A 313 28.73 -16.40 -7.77
C SER A 313 27.45 -15.53 -7.92
N TYR A 314 26.65 -15.79 -8.96
CA TYR A 314 25.35 -15.09 -9.13
C TYR A 314 24.36 -15.39 -8.00
N VAL A 315 24.25 -16.66 -7.59
CA VAL A 315 23.39 -17.06 -6.46
C VAL A 315 23.90 -16.45 -5.16
N ALA A 316 25.19 -16.49 -4.90
CA ALA A 316 25.79 -15.90 -3.70
C ALA A 316 25.55 -14.37 -3.66
N MET A 317 25.75 -13.68 -4.78
CA MET A 317 25.51 -12.25 -4.91
C MET A 317 24.02 -11.90 -4.72
N TYR A 318 23.12 -12.68 -5.32
CA TYR A 318 21.68 -12.54 -5.10
C TYR A 318 21.33 -12.65 -3.61
N LEU A 319 21.78 -13.67 -2.91
CA LEU A 319 21.52 -13.86 -1.49
C LEU A 319 22.07 -12.71 -0.66
N LEU A 320 23.32 -12.30 -0.92
CA LEU A 320 23.94 -11.17 -0.21
C LEU A 320 23.11 -9.90 -0.36
N PHE A 321 22.74 -9.52 -1.57
CA PHE A 321 21.92 -8.32 -1.80
C PHE A 321 20.56 -8.43 -1.13
N ARG A 322 19.87 -9.56 -1.26
CA ARG A 322 18.52 -9.72 -0.69
C ARG A 322 18.52 -9.66 0.82
N LEU A 323 19.49 -10.30 1.47
CA LEU A 323 19.68 -10.23 2.93
C LEU A 323 19.99 -8.80 3.38
N THR A 324 20.92 -8.13 2.67
CA THR A 324 21.32 -6.75 2.99
C THR A 324 20.15 -5.77 2.81
N ILE A 325 19.39 -5.86 1.71
CA ILE A 325 18.20 -5.02 1.47
C ILE A 325 17.17 -5.25 2.57
N THR A 326 16.88 -6.50 2.88
CA THR A 326 15.88 -6.84 3.91
C THR A 326 16.29 -6.31 5.28
N TRP A 327 17.57 -6.42 5.64
CA TRP A 327 18.10 -5.85 6.86
C TRP A 327 18.02 -4.32 6.86
N LEU A 328 18.44 -3.67 5.78
CA LEU A 328 18.46 -2.22 5.66
C LEU A 328 17.05 -1.62 5.74
N VAL A 329 16.08 -2.22 5.03
CA VAL A 329 14.68 -1.75 5.05
C VAL A 329 14.01 -2.08 6.38
N GLY A 330 14.06 -3.34 6.79
CA GLY A 330 13.27 -3.84 7.92
C GLY A 330 13.88 -3.51 9.27
N ALA A 331 15.15 -3.92 9.52
CA ALA A 331 15.78 -3.76 10.82
C ALA A 331 16.25 -2.33 11.06
N TRP A 332 16.99 -1.75 10.11
CA TRP A 332 17.55 -0.40 10.28
C TRP A 332 16.50 0.69 10.02
N GLY A 333 15.80 0.64 8.89
CA GLY A 333 14.88 1.70 8.48
C GLY A 333 13.57 1.67 9.25
N MET A 334 12.87 0.53 9.25
CA MET A 334 11.53 0.39 9.85
C MET A 334 11.54 -0.10 11.30
N LYS A 335 12.72 -0.30 11.90
CA LYS A 335 12.92 -0.73 13.30
C LYS A 335 12.18 -2.05 13.65
N GLN A 336 12.06 -2.96 12.69
CA GLN A 336 11.41 -4.25 12.88
C GLN A 336 12.32 -5.21 13.65
N HIS A 337 11.84 -5.72 14.79
CA HIS A 337 12.59 -6.69 15.59
C HIS A 337 12.33 -8.13 15.12
N GLY A 338 13.28 -9.03 15.36
CA GLY A 338 13.13 -10.47 15.07
C GLY A 338 13.10 -10.83 13.58
N LEU A 339 13.46 -9.93 12.69
CA LEU A 339 13.41 -10.11 11.24
C LEU A 339 14.27 -11.29 10.76
N TRP A 340 15.39 -11.60 11.45
CA TRP A 340 16.29 -12.69 11.12
C TRP A 340 15.59 -14.07 11.05
N LYS A 341 14.52 -14.26 11.87
CA LYS A 341 13.73 -15.51 11.87
C LYS A 341 12.92 -15.72 10.57
N LYS A 342 12.73 -14.66 9.81
CA LYS A 342 11.94 -14.65 8.57
C LYS A 342 12.81 -14.62 7.31
N MET A 343 14.12 -14.43 7.41
CA MET A 343 14.99 -14.23 6.25
C MET A 343 14.99 -15.40 5.28
N ALA A 344 14.84 -16.64 5.74
CA ALA A 344 14.72 -17.81 4.86
C ALA A 344 13.49 -17.75 3.94
N LEU A 345 12.44 -17.01 4.33
CA LEU A 345 11.24 -16.83 3.53
C LEU A 345 11.44 -15.91 2.31
N ILE A 346 12.57 -15.20 2.21
CA ILE A 346 12.88 -14.33 1.07
C ILE A 346 12.87 -15.15 -0.23
N ILE A 347 13.48 -16.32 -0.24
CA ILE A 347 13.53 -17.19 -1.42
C ILE A 347 12.12 -17.66 -1.80
N VAL A 348 11.31 -18.04 -0.80
CA VAL A 348 9.92 -18.46 -1.02
C VAL A 348 9.09 -17.30 -1.57
N TRP A 349 9.30 -16.09 -1.04
CA TRP A 349 8.63 -14.89 -1.53
C TRP A 349 9.04 -14.59 -2.97
N ASP A 350 10.33 -14.55 -3.29
CA ASP A 350 10.81 -14.21 -4.62
C ASP A 350 10.34 -15.20 -5.69
N ALA A 351 10.30 -16.49 -5.37
CA ALA A 351 9.69 -17.50 -6.24
C ALA A 351 8.18 -17.25 -6.43
N THR A 352 7.46 -16.96 -5.35
CA THR A 352 6.02 -16.65 -5.38
C THR A 352 5.75 -15.38 -6.20
N ALA A 353 6.53 -14.33 -5.99
CA ALA A 353 6.40 -13.04 -6.69
C ALA A 353 6.65 -13.20 -8.21
N PHE A 354 7.67 -13.99 -8.57
CA PHE A 354 7.96 -14.32 -9.98
C PHE A 354 6.80 -15.07 -10.65
N VAL A 355 6.27 -16.10 -9.99
CA VAL A 355 5.12 -16.86 -10.51
C VAL A 355 3.90 -15.94 -10.66
N ILE A 356 3.60 -15.09 -9.67
CA ILE A 356 2.51 -14.13 -9.74
C ILE A 356 2.71 -13.18 -10.93
N TRP A 357 3.93 -12.64 -11.10
CA TRP A 357 4.26 -11.75 -12.21
C TRP A 357 4.00 -12.40 -13.58
N LEU A 358 4.46 -13.64 -13.78
CA LEU A 358 4.19 -14.40 -15.01
C LEU A 358 2.69 -14.60 -15.26
N LEU A 359 1.95 -14.98 -14.24
CA LEU A 359 0.51 -15.26 -14.36
C LEU A 359 -0.32 -14.01 -14.71
N THR A 360 0.18 -12.80 -14.40
CA THR A 360 -0.54 -11.58 -14.76
C THR A 360 -0.68 -11.38 -16.26
N PHE A 361 0.27 -11.85 -17.09
CA PHE A 361 0.23 -11.67 -18.54
C PHE A 361 -0.96 -12.38 -19.20
N GLY A 362 -1.38 -13.51 -18.66
CA GLY A 362 -2.59 -14.25 -19.11
C GLY A 362 -3.89 -13.72 -18.53
N ARG A 363 -3.85 -12.81 -17.56
CA ARG A 363 -5.06 -12.37 -16.87
C ARG A 363 -5.61 -11.07 -17.44
N ARG A 364 -6.91 -11.10 -17.83
CA ARG A 364 -7.70 -9.94 -18.26
C ARG A 364 -8.82 -9.58 -17.31
N ARG A 365 -9.08 -10.43 -16.31
CA ARG A 365 -10.15 -10.27 -15.31
C ARG A 365 -9.57 -10.27 -13.93
N ILE A 366 -10.17 -9.48 -13.05
CA ILE A 366 -9.85 -9.45 -11.62
C ILE A 366 -11.12 -9.79 -10.84
N ARG A 367 -10.99 -10.60 -9.80
CA ARG A 367 -12.09 -10.86 -8.86
C ARG A 367 -11.93 -9.94 -7.66
N TRP A 368 -12.96 -9.12 -7.42
CA TRP A 368 -13.00 -8.23 -6.28
C TRP A 368 -14.36 -8.34 -5.59
N ARG A 369 -14.35 -8.65 -4.28
CA ARG A 369 -15.57 -8.81 -3.48
C ARG A 369 -16.61 -9.73 -4.13
N ASN A 370 -16.20 -10.90 -4.59
CA ASN A 370 -17.03 -11.92 -5.26
C ASN A 370 -17.64 -11.53 -6.62
N VAL A 371 -17.24 -10.39 -7.19
CA VAL A 371 -17.63 -9.97 -8.53
C VAL A 371 -16.41 -10.02 -9.43
N ASP A 372 -16.58 -10.54 -10.65
CA ASP A 372 -15.53 -10.53 -11.67
C ASP A 372 -15.63 -9.24 -12.50
N TYR A 373 -14.51 -8.51 -12.56
CA TYR A 373 -14.37 -7.27 -13.33
C TYR A 373 -13.35 -7.44 -14.44
N ARG A 374 -13.60 -6.76 -15.55
CA ARG A 374 -12.61 -6.48 -16.59
C ARG A 374 -12.12 -5.05 -16.42
N ILE A 375 -10.81 -4.84 -16.59
CA ILE A 375 -10.26 -3.48 -16.64
C ILE A 375 -10.27 -3.04 -18.11
N SER A 376 -11.06 -2.01 -18.40
CA SER A 376 -11.12 -1.37 -19.73
C SER A 376 -11.00 0.13 -19.55
N ASP A 377 -10.04 0.76 -20.24
CA ASP A 377 -9.77 2.22 -20.17
C ASP A 377 -9.59 2.76 -18.75
N GLY A 378 -8.97 1.93 -17.89
CA GLY A 378 -8.74 2.25 -16.49
C GLY A 378 -9.99 2.20 -15.60
N MET A 379 -11.13 1.69 -16.11
CA MET A 379 -12.35 1.48 -15.36
C MET A 379 -12.62 0.00 -15.08
N LEU A 380 -13.32 -0.24 -13.97
CA LEU A 380 -13.84 -1.57 -13.63
C LEU A 380 -15.18 -1.78 -14.33
N VAL A 381 -15.23 -2.76 -15.25
CA VAL A 381 -16.46 -3.16 -15.92
C VAL A 381 -16.85 -4.53 -15.38
N PRO A 382 -18.04 -4.68 -14.74
CA PRO A 382 -18.52 -5.99 -14.29
C PRO A 382 -18.67 -6.95 -15.48
N VAL A 383 -18.21 -8.19 -15.31
CA VAL A 383 -18.34 -9.22 -16.37
C VAL A 383 -19.69 -9.94 -16.29
N THR A 384 -20.25 -10.02 -15.08
CA THR A 384 -21.61 -10.50 -14.81
C THR A 384 -22.46 -9.33 -14.30
N PRO A 385 -23.76 -9.25 -14.64
CA PRO A 385 -24.63 -8.25 -14.04
C PRO A 385 -24.52 -8.29 -12.53
N ASN A 386 -24.31 -7.15 -11.90
CA ASN A 386 -24.25 -7.05 -10.44
C ASN A 386 -25.60 -7.47 -9.85
N PRO A 387 -25.71 -8.59 -9.11
CA PRO A 387 -26.99 -9.00 -8.54
C PRO A 387 -27.57 -7.98 -7.54
N ALA A 388 -26.74 -7.05 -7.02
CA ALA A 388 -27.18 -5.96 -6.15
C ALA A 388 -27.69 -4.72 -6.91
N ALA A 389 -27.62 -4.69 -8.24
CA ALA A 389 -28.09 -3.57 -9.05
C ALA A 389 -29.60 -3.66 -9.41
N ASN A 390 -30.26 -4.78 -9.10
CA ASN A 390 -31.71 -4.93 -9.19
C ASN A 390 -32.26 -5.29 -7.80
N PRO A 391 -32.82 -4.35 -7.05
CA PRO A 391 -33.68 -4.72 -5.92
C PRO A 391 -34.90 -5.45 -6.49
N PRO A 392 -35.41 -6.51 -5.86
CA PRO A 392 -36.67 -7.13 -6.27
C PRO A 392 -37.78 -6.05 -6.23
N ARG A 393 -38.54 -6.00 -7.30
CA ARG A 393 -39.73 -5.16 -7.42
C ARG A 393 -40.78 -5.53 -6.37
#